data_92e1f32d412701739c4b9fa4211f2b73
#
_entry.id   92e1f32d412701739c4b9fa4211f2b73
#
_cell.length_a   1.000
_cell.length_b   1.000
_cell.length_c   1.000
_cell.angle_alpha   90.00
_cell.angle_beta   90.00
_cell.angle_gamma   90.00
#
_symmetry.space_group_name_H-M   'P 1'
#
loop_
_entity.id
_entity.type
_entity.pdbx_description
1 polymer ?
#
loop_
_entity_poly.entity_id
_entity_poly.type
_entity_poly.pdbx_seq_one_letter_code
_entity_poly.pdbx_strand_id
1 'polypeptide(L)'
;YTTLFRSVRVIPTAGELGALLLESHEIKRLQPLYNRRLRKQRELLTWALLGEPGTLQLDLLQHQALTPGGRHAGLFRSRHHARQWLLEQARERHLCLRVLGLEEGDGACFAYQLGRCAGACCGAESRRRHDARLLAGAERLQTQAWPWAGPVALVERDERHGLCQWHVLDQWRHLGTVDRPELAAPLLAERQGGFNLDTYHILLGHLRRHPTMEIVPL
;
A
#
# COMPACT_ATOMS: atom_id res chain seq x y z
N TYR A 1 18.45 34.13 16.44
CA TYR A 1 16.97 33.99 16.30
C TYR A 1 16.49 32.99 17.34
N THR A 2 16.07 33.49 18.49
CA THR A 2 15.40 32.65 19.49
C THR A 2 14.01 32.36 18.98
N THR A 3 13.76 31.14 18.52
CA THR A 3 12.41 30.68 18.19
C THR A 3 11.63 30.59 19.50
N LEU A 4 10.83 31.60 19.78
CA LEU A 4 9.96 31.62 20.97
C LEU A 4 8.83 30.62 20.76
N PHE A 5 8.95 29.45 21.37
CA PHE A 5 7.80 28.56 21.54
C PHE A 5 6.78 29.24 22.46
N ARG A 6 5.57 29.44 21.96
CA ARG A 6 4.49 30.06 22.76
C ARG A 6 3.81 29.03 23.68
N SER A 7 3.77 27.78 23.26
CA SER A 7 3.19 26.67 24.04
C SER A 7 3.74 25.34 23.59
N VAL A 8 3.79 24.39 24.50
CA VAL A 8 4.07 22.97 24.24
C VAL A 8 2.88 22.17 24.73
N ARG A 9 2.36 21.29 23.86
CA ARG A 9 1.30 20.35 24.22
C ARG A 9 1.86 18.94 24.15
N VAL A 10 1.73 18.17 25.20
CA VAL A 10 2.11 16.76 25.27
C VAL A 10 0.82 15.94 25.27
N ILE A 11 0.77 14.92 24.41
CA ILE A 11 -0.34 13.96 24.34
C ILE A 11 0.28 12.58 24.59
N PRO A 12 0.02 11.96 25.75
CA PRO A 12 0.54 10.64 26.05
C PRO A 12 -0.14 9.59 25.18
N THR A 13 0.63 8.55 24.81
CA THR A 13 0.14 7.37 24.08
C THR A 13 0.55 6.11 24.82
N ALA A 14 -0.20 5.03 24.65
CA ALA A 14 0.09 3.75 25.30
C ALA A 14 1.33 3.05 24.73
N GLY A 15 1.80 3.46 23.54
CA GLY A 15 2.98 2.87 22.92
C GLY A 15 3.48 3.62 21.68
N GLU A 16 4.46 3.01 21.00
CA GLU A 16 5.10 3.57 19.81
C GLU A 16 4.10 3.72 18.66
N LEU A 17 3.23 2.73 18.45
CA LEU A 17 2.26 2.76 17.35
C LEU A 17 1.32 3.94 17.50
N GLY A 18 0.75 4.12 18.70
CA GLY A 18 -0.12 5.25 19.00
C GLY A 18 0.55 6.59 18.75
N ALA A 19 1.82 6.73 19.14
CA ALA A 19 2.59 7.95 18.90
C ALA A 19 2.79 8.23 17.40
N LEU A 20 3.17 7.23 16.60
CA LEU A 20 3.38 7.36 15.16
C LEU A 20 2.08 7.66 14.40
N LEU A 21 0.97 7.01 14.77
CA LEU A 21 -0.34 7.25 14.17
C LEU A 21 -0.83 8.65 14.48
N LEU A 22 -0.69 9.09 15.73
CA LEU A 22 -1.05 10.42 16.18
C LEU A 22 -0.20 11.49 15.49
N GLU A 23 1.13 11.32 15.41
CA GLU A 23 2.02 12.22 14.70
C GLU A 23 1.59 12.37 13.24
N SER A 24 1.37 11.24 12.54
CA SER A 24 0.92 11.25 11.15
C SER A 24 -0.41 11.99 10.98
N HIS A 25 -1.36 11.81 11.89
CA HIS A 25 -2.65 12.50 11.90
C HIS A 25 -2.47 14.01 12.11
N GLU A 26 -1.72 14.40 13.14
CA GLU A 26 -1.52 15.82 13.49
C GLU A 26 -0.75 16.59 12.42
N ILE A 27 0.25 15.98 11.78
CA ILE A 27 0.95 16.59 10.66
C ILE A 27 0.00 16.87 9.48
N LYS A 28 -0.93 15.97 9.20
CA LYS A 28 -1.93 16.16 8.14
C LYS A 28 -2.98 17.21 8.50
N ARG A 29 -3.39 17.23 9.75
CA ARG A 29 -4.37 18.22 10.27
C ARG A 29 -3.77 19.63 10.33
N LEU A 30 -2.57 19.78 10.89
CA LEU A 30 -1.94 21.08 11.15
C LEU A 30 -1.12 21.62 9.97
N GLN A 31 -0.74 20.76 9.00
CA GLN A 31 0.05 21.15 7.83
C GLN A 31 1.32 21.97 8.15
N PRO A 32 2.16 21.57 9.13
CA PRO A 32 3.29 22.35 9.59
C PRO A 32 4.30 22.61 8.46
N LEU A 33 4.92 23.80 8.43
CA LEU A 33 5.77 24.28 7.34
C LEU A 33 6.96 23.36 7.03
N TYR A 34 7.54 22.73 8.05
CA TYR A 34 8.77 21.95 7.92
C TYR A 34 8.54 20.44 7.67
N ASN A 35 7.37 19.88 7.98
CA ASN A 35 7.06 18.46 7.77
C ASN A 35 6.49 18.19 6.36
N ARG A 36 7.25 18.51 5.32
CA ARG A 36 6.80 18.46 3.92
C ARG A 36 6.44 17.06 3.41
N ARG A 37 7.06 16.00 3.97
CA ARG A 37 6.87 14.61 3.48
C ARG A 37 5.48 14.08 3.76
N LEU A 38 4.91 14.33 4.93
CA LEU A 38 3.62 13.80 5.38
C LEU A 38 2.41 14.71 5.05
N ARG A 39 2.65 15.88 4.42
CA ARG A 39 1.60 16.88 4.15
C ARG A 39 0.67 16.53 2.99
N LYS A 40 1.17 15.83 1.97
CA LYS A 40 0.39 15.56 0.76
C LYS A 40 -0.24 14.19 0.81
N GLN A 41 -1.56 14.15 0.97
CA GLN A 41 -2.35 12.99 0.61
C GLN A 41 -2.30 12.86 -0.93
N ARG A 42 -1.49 11.93 -1.44
CA ARG A 42 -1.41 11.65 -2.87
C ARG A 42 -2.27 10.43 -3.15
N GLU A 43 -3.08 10.53 -4.18
CA GLU A 43 -3.70 9.34 -4.77
C GLU A 43 -2.58 8.40 -5.20
N LEU A 44 -2.61 7.21 -4.65
CA LEU A 44 -1.66 6.17 -5.00
C LEU A 44 -2.29 5.27 -6.04
N LEU A 45 -1.46 4.85 -6.97
CA LEU A 45 -1.81 3.93 -8.02
C LEU A 45 -1.15 2.57 -7.76
N THR A 46 -1.83 1.51 -8.16
CA THR A 46 -1.29 0.14 -8.11
C THR A 46 -1.66 -0.59 -9.38
N TRP A 47 -0.82 -1.51 -9.82
CA TRP A 47 -1.19 -2.44 -10.88
C TRP A 47 -2.04 -3.57 -10.29
N ALA A 48 -3.27 -3.68 -10.74
CA ALA A 48 -4.10 -4.86 -10.53
C ALA A 48 -3.71 -5.93 -11.56
N LEU A 49 -3.48 -7.15 -11.08
CA LEU A 49 -3.12 -8.32 -11.88
C LEU A 49 -4.35 -9.23 -11.98
N LEU A 50 -5.12 -9.06 -13.04
CA LEU A 50 -6.43 -9.70 -13.24
C LEU A 50 -6.30 -10.96 -14.08
N GLY A 51 -6.97 -12.04 -13.66
CA GLY A 51 -6.96 -13.33 -14.37
C GLY A 51 -5.79 -14.25 -14.00
N GLU A 52 -5.66 -15.35 -14.73
CA GLU A 52 -4.63 -16.40 -14.52
C GLU A 52 -3.52 -16.31 -15.57
N PRO A 53 -2.34 -16.95 -15.33
CA PRO A 53 -1.29 -17.03 -16.33
C PRO A 53 -1.79 -17.60 -17.65
N GLY A 54 -1.70 -16.84 -18.71
CA GLY A 54 -2.24 -17.12 -20.05
C GLY A 54 -3.30 -16.12 -20.51
N THR A 55 -3.97 -15.48 -19.56
CA THR A 55 -5.01 -14.46 -19.79
C THR A 55 -4.83 -13.24 -18.90
N LEU A 56 -3.66 -13.10 -18.27
CA LEU A 56 -3.38 -12.04 -17.31
C LEU A 56 -3.55 -10.66 -17.95
N GLN A 57 -4.34 -9.82 -17.32
CA GLN A 57 -4.53 -8.43 -17.68
C GLN A 57 -3.99 -7.51 -16.60
N LEU A 58 -3.48 -6.37 -17.02
CA LEU A 58 -2.98 -5.32 -16.14
C LEU A 58 -3.94 -4.14 -16.17
N ASP A 59 -4.39 -3.72 -15.01
CA ASP A 59 -5.13 -2.47 -14.87
C ASP A 59 -4.49 -1.58 -13.82
N LEU A 60 -4.38 -0.28 -14.12
CA LEU A 60 -3.79 0.70 -13.21
C LEU A 60 -4.90 1.39 -12.42
N LEU A 61 -5.12 0.90 -11.22
CA LEU A 61 -6.18 1.37 -10.34
C LEU A 61 -5.67 2.36 -9.31
N GLN A 62 -6.57 3.25 -8.86
CA GLN A 62 -6.36 3.98 -7.63
C GLN A 62 -6.38 3.00 -6.45
N HIS A 63 -5.46 3.15 -5.51
CA HIS A 63 -5.34 2.23 -4.36
C HIS A 63 -6.63 2.11 -3.54
N GLN A 64 -7.47 3.13 -3.55
CA GLN A 64 -8.77 3.13 -2.86
C GLN A 64 -9.79 2.15 -3.48
N ALA A 65 -9.56 1.72 -4.73
CA ALA A 65 -10.42 0.78 -5.47
C ALA A 65 -9.97 -0.69 -5.34
N LEU A 66 -9.05 -1.00 -4.39
CA LEU A 66 -8.55 -2.35 -4.22
C LEU A 66 -9.62 -3.30 -3.71
N THR A 67 -9.78 -4.41 -4.41
CA THR A 67 -10.60 -5.53 -3.95
C THR A 67 -9.82 -6.39 -2.95
N PRO A 68 -10.41 -6.73 -1.80
CA PRO A 68 -9.82 -7.69 -0.87
C PRO A 68 -9.49 -9.01 -1.57
N GLY A 69 -8.26 -9.53 -1.36
CA GLY A 69 -7.82 -10.78 -1.99
C GLY A 69 -7.34 -10.64 -3.44
N GLY A 70 -7.41 -9.45 -4.05
CA GLY A 70 -6.87 -9.20 -5.38
C GLY A 70 -5.33 -9.20 -5.41
N ARG A 71 -4.75 -9.59 -6.54
CA ARG A 71 -3.30 -9.49 -6.76
C ARG A 71 -2.95 -8.08 -7.22
N HIS A 72 -2.11 -7.40 -6.44
CA HIS A 72 -1.72 -6.01 -6.70
C HIS A 72 -0.21 -5.86 -6.62
N ALA A 73 0.37 -5.06 -7.49
CA ALA A 73 1.81 -4.83 -7.54
C ALA A 73 2.16 -3.34 -7.46
N GLY A 74 2.95 -3.01 -6.46
CA GLY A 74 3.52 -1.69 -6.24
C GLY A 74 2.52 -0.64 -5.76
N LEU A 75 3.07 0.42 -5.19
CA LEU A 75 2.35 1.63 -4.80
C LEU A 75 3.06 2.83 -5.45
N PHE A 76 2.42 3.40 -6.44
CA PHE A 76 3.03 4.42 -7.29
C PHE A 76 2.39 5.78 -7.07
N ARG A 77 3.24 6.82 -7.01
CA ARG A 77 2.81 8.21 -6.82
C ARG A 77 2.30 8.88 -8.08
N SER A 78 2.45 8.24 -9.25
CA SER A 78 1.98 8.74 -10.54
C SER A 78 1.89 7.62 -11.58
N ARG A 79 1.07 7.84 -12.61
CA ARG A 79 1.00 6.95 -13.79
C ARG A 79 2.36 6.78 -14.47
N HIS A 80 3.17 7.83 -14.49
CA HIS A 80 4.52 7.78 -15.05
C HIS A 80 5.40 6.78 -14.28
N HIS A 81 5.45 6.85 -12.95
CA HIS A 81 6.21 5.91 -12.12
C HIS A 81 5.71 4.48 -12.25
N ALA A 82 4.39 4.27 -12.30
CA ALA A 82 3.82 2.94 -12.52
C ALA A 82 4.25 2.36 -13.88
N ARG A 83 4.21 3.18 -14.94
CA ARG A 83 4.66 2.77 -16.28
C ARG A 83 6.17 2.50 -16.33
N GLN A 84 7.00 3.31 -15.68
CA GLN A 84 8.46 3.12 -15.62
C GLN A 84 8.80 1.78 -14.95
N TRP A 85 8.18 1.48 -13.83
CA TRP A 85 8.37 0.18 -13.18
C TRP A 85 8.02 -0.99 -14.13
N LEU A 86 6.89 -0.91 -14.84
CA LEU A 86 6.48 -1.96 -15.77
C LEU A 86 7.48 -2.11 -16.93
N LEU A 87 8.06 -1.01 -17.42
CA LEU A 87 9.13 -1.02 -18.43
C LEU A 87 10.41 -1.67 -17.89
N GLU A 88 10.76 -1.42 -16.63
CA GLU A 88 11.90 -2.06 -15.96
C GLU A 88 11.68 -3.57 -15.86
N GLN A 89 10.48 -4.00 -15.39
CA GLN A 89 10.13 -5.43 -15.38
C GLN A 89 10.20 -6.07 -16.77
N ALA A 90 9.75 -5.33 -17.79
CA ALA A 90 9.83 -5.82 -19.16
C ALA A 90 11.28 -6.03 -19.62
N ARG A 91 12.20 -5.14 -19.29
CA ARG A 91 13.63 -5.26 -19.61
C ARG A 91 14.30 -6.39 -18.84
N GLU A 92 14.14 -6.43 -17.53
CA GLU A 92 14.78 -7.43 -16.66
C GLU A 92 14.33 -8.86 -16.95
N ARG A 93 13.09 -9.03 -17.39
CA ARG A 93 12.43 -10.32 -17.53
C ARG A 93 12.11 -10.68 -18.97
N HIS A 94 12.60 -9.91 -19.95
CA HIS A 94 12.32 -10.10 -21.38
C HIS A 94 10.82 -10.20 -21.68
N LEU A 95 9.98 -9.37 -21.01
CA LEU A 95 8.55 -9.36 -21.25
C LEU A 95 8.20 -8.57 -22.51
N CYS A 96 7.09 -8.93 -23.10
CA CYS A 96 6.60 -8.29 -24.32
C CYS A 96 5.82 -7.01 -24.01
N LEU A 97 6.28 -5.86 -24.52
CA LEU A 97 5.63 -4.56 -24.32
C LEU A 97 4.22 -4.50 -24.89
N ARG A 98 3.93 -5.19 -26.00
CA ARG A 98 2.57 -5.27 -26.57
C ARG A 98 1.63 -6.04 -25.67
N VAL A 99 2.08 -7.18 -25.17
CA VAL A 99 1.31 -7.99 -24.22
C VAL A 99 1.01 -7.23 -22.92
N LEU A 100 1.91 -6.34 -22.52
CA LEU A 100 1.73 -5.46 -21.36
C LEU A 100 0.89 -4.21 -21.67
N GLY A 101 0.44 -3.99 -22.90
CA GLY A 101 -0.30 -2.79 -23.29
C GLY A 101 0.54 -1.51 -23.32
N LEU A 102 1.88 -1.63 -23.40
CA LEU A 102 2.81 -0.49 -23.43
C LEU A 102 3.21 -0.07 -24.85
N GLU A 103 2.97 -0.92 -25.85
CA GLU A 103 3.25 -0.73 -27.26
C GLU A 103 2.05 -1.22 -28.08
N GLU A 104 1.65 -0.50 -29.10
CA GLU A 104 0.60 -0.86 -30.05
C GLU A 104 1.21 -1.52 -31.31
N GLY A 105 0.38 -2.22 -32.10
CA GLY A 105 0.72 -2.78 -33.41
C GLY A 105 0.54 -4.30 -33.49
N ASP A 106 0.67 -4.85 -34.70
CA ASP A 106 0.46 -6.26 -35.02
C ASP A 106 1.78 -7.01 -35.24
N GLY A 107 1.75 -8.36 -35.07
CA GLY A 107 2.89 -9.24 -35.31
C GLY A 107 4.02 -9.12 -34.28
N ALA A 108 5.25 -9.44 -34.69
CA ALA A 108 6.42 -9.40 -33.82
C ALA A 108 6.78 -7.95 -33.40
N CYS A 109 6.92 -7.69 -32.11
CA CYS A 109 7.31 -6.37 -31.61
C CYS A 109 8.78 -6.06 -31.91
N PHE A 110 9.14 -4.78 -31.93
CA PHE A 110 10.53 -4.37 -32.19
C PHE A 110 11.51 -4.93 -31.14
N ALA A 111 11.09 -5.02 -29.88
CA ALA A 111 11.90 -5.61 -28.81
C ALA A 111 12.23 -7.10 -29.09
N TYR A 112 11.34 -7.85 -29.77
CA TYR A 112 11.61 -9.22 -30.15
C TYR A 112 12.70 -9.31 -31.25
N GLN A 113 12.63 -8.43 -32.24
CA GLN A 113 13.65 -8.34 -33.30
C GLN A 113 15.05 -8.03 -32.75
N LEU A 114 15.11 -7.28 -31.64
CA LEU A 114 16.34 -6.96 -30.93
C LEU A 114 16.77 -7.99 -29.87
N GLY A 115 16.09 -9.12 -29.75
CA GLY A 115 16.38 -10.15 -28.73
C GLY A 115 16.04 -9.72 -27.28
N ARG A 116 15.26 -8.64 -27.10
CA ARG A 116 14.89 -8.10 -25.79
C ARG A 116 13.51 -8.57 -25.31
N CYS A 117 12.79 -9.33 -26.11
CA CYS A 117 11.48 -9.91 -25.81
C CYS A 117 11.51 -11.38 -26.21
N ALA A 118 10.89 -12.26 -25.42
CA ALA A 118 10.85 -13.69 -25.71
C ALA A 118 9.78 -14.09 -26.75
N GLY A 119 9.05 -13.11 -27.32
CA GLY A 119 8.16 -13.33 -28.46
C GLY A 119 6.74 -13.75 -28.13
N ALA A 120 6.21 -13.38 -26.96
CA ALA A 120 4.82 -13.68 -26.63
C ALA A 120 3.80 -13.01 -27.56
N CYS A 121 4.16 -11.91 -28.25
CA CYS A 121 3.33 -11.25 -29.27
C CYS A 121 3.24 -11.98 -30.60
N CYS A 122 4.21 -12.85 -30.94
CA CYS A 122 4.27 -13.58 -32.21
C CYS A 122 4.23 -15.11 -32.06
N GLY A 123 3.90 -15.61 -30.85
CA GLY A 123 3.77 -17.03 -30.57
C GLY A 123 5.08 -17.79 -30.33
N ALA A 124 6.24 -17.11 -30.36
CA ALA A 124 7.53 -17.73 -30.03
C ALA A 124 7.63 -18.13 -28.55
N GLU A 125 6.90 -17.45 -27.68
CA GLU A 125 6.69 -17.81 -26.29
C GLU A 125 5.20 -17.94 -25.99
N SER A 126 4.82 -18.92 -25.14
CA SER A 126 3.43 -19.02 -24.66
C SER A 126 3.07 -17.86 -23.73
N ARG A 127 1.85 -17.34 -23.86
CA ARG A 127 1.33 -16.30 -22.99
C ARG A 127 1.43 -16.67 -21.51
N ARG A 128 1.18 -17.95 -21.18
CA ARG A 128 1.29 -18.46 -19.81
C ARG A 128 2.69 -18.29 -19.22
N ARG A 129 3.73 -18.56 -20.00
CA ARG A 129 5.13 -18.43 -19.56
C ARG A 129 5.52 -16.95 -19.38
N HIS A 130 5.10 -16.10 -20.31
CA HIS A 130 5.25 -14.65 -20.19
C HIS A 130 4.63 -14.12 -18.89
N ASP A 131 3.35 -14.46 -18.65
CA ASP A 131 2.59 -13.98 -17.51
C ASP A 131 3.17 -14.50 -16.18
N ALA A 132 3.66 -15.73 -16.12
CA ALA A 132 4.33 -16.28 -14.94
C ALA A 132 5.59 -15.48 -14.56
N ARG A 133 6.38 -15.03 -15.56
CA ARG A 133 7.55 -14.15 -15.29
C ARG A 133 7.15 -12.77 -14.78
N LEU A 134 6.06 -12.21 -15.30
CA LEU A 134 5.52 -10.94 -14.79
C LEU A 134 5.08 -11.09 -13.33
N LEU A 135 4.33 -12.15 -13.00
CA LEU A 135 3.90 -12.42 -11.63
C LEU A 135 5.08 -12.56 -10.67
N ALA A 136 6.12 -13.33 -11.05
CA ALA A 136 7.35 -13.46 -10.27
C ALA A 136 8.08 -12.11 -10.05
N GLY A 137 7.95 -11.18 -11.00
CA GLY A 137 8.44 -9.80 -10.84
C GLY A 137 7.61 -8.97 -9.88
N ALA A 138 6.32 -9.17 -9.95
CA ALA A 138 5.37 -8.45 -9.12
C ALA A 138 5.40 -8.88 -7.63
N GLU A 139 5.75 -10.14 -7.33
CA GLU A 139 5.81 -10.67 -5.95
C GLU A 139 6.64 -9.82 -5.00
N ARG A 140 7.75 -9.25 -5.47
CA ARG A 140 8.63 -8.40 -4.65
C ARG A 140 8.00 -7.06 -4.25
N LEU A 141 6.99 -6.63 -4.99
CA LEU A 141 6.28 -5.37 -4.77
C LEU A 141 4.80 -5.60 -4.42
N GLN A 142 4.40 -6.83 -4.12
CA GLN A 142 3.04 -7.06 -3.64
C GLN A 142 2.79 -6.18 -2.43
N THR A 143 1.78 -5.31 -2.56
CA THR A 143 1.20 -4.69 -1.38
C THR A 143 0.64 -5.81 -0.55
N GLN A 144 1.04 -5.87 0.71
CA GLN A 144 0.54 -6.90 1.59
C GLN A 144 -0.97 -6.77 1.66
N ALA A 145 -1.67 -7.81 1.19
CA ALA A 145 -3.11 -7.88 1.32
C ALA A 145 -3.51 -7.75 2.80
N TRP A 146 -4.71 -7.26 3.05
CA TRP A 146 -5.25 -7.22 4.40
C TRP A 146 -5.39 -8.67 4.91
N PRO A 147 -4.68 -9.05 6.00
CA PRO A 147 -4.57 -10.45 6.39
C PRO A 147 -5.77 -10.95 7.21
N TRP A 148 -6.67 -10.07 7.62
CA TRP A 148 -7.80 -10.43 8.47
C TRP A 148 -9.13 -10.42 7.70
N ALA A 149 -10.09 -11.22 8.17
CA ALA A 149 -11.39 -11.33 7.52
C ALA A 149 -12.25 -10.05 7.61
N GLY A 150 -11.98 -9.19 8.59
CA GLY A 150 -12.72 -7.96 8.84
C GLY A 150 -11.85 -6.89 9.52
N PRO A 151 -12.47 -5.86 10.08
CA PRO A 151 -11.79 -4.87 10.90
C PRO A 151 -11.12 -5.50 12.12
N VAL A 152 -10.01 -4.91 12.56
CA VAL A 152 -9.31 -5.34 13.78
C VAL A 152 -8.89 -4.13 14.60
N ALA A 153 -8.63 -4.34 15.89
CA ALA A 153 -7.91 -3.41 16.72
C ALA A 153 -6.52 -3.96 17.06
N LEU A 154 -5.49 -3.13 16.91
CA LEU A 154 -4.17 -3.36 17.48
C LEU A 154 -4.15 -2.70 18.86
N VAL A 155 -3.79 -3.48 19.91
CA VAL A 155 -3.87 -3.02 21.29
C VAL A 155 -2.49 -2.72 21.85
N GLU A 156 -2.29 -1.48 22.28
CA GLU A 156 -1.11 -1.09 23.05
C GLU A 156 -1.46 -0.82 24.51
N ARG A 157 -0.57 -1.23 25.41
CA ARG A 157 -0.73 -1.03 26.86
C ARG A 157 0.56 -0.46 27.47
N ASP A 158 0.39 0.57 28.27
CA ASP A 158 1.41 1.08 29.18
C ASP A 158 0.95 0.87 30.63
N GLU A 159 1.37 -0.23 31.22
CA GLU A 159 1.01 -0.58 32.59
C GLU A 159 1.51 0.45 33.63
N ARG A 160 2.64 1.12 33.34
CA ARG A 160 3.23 2.10 34.24
C ARG A 160 2.37 3.35 34.40
N HIS A 161 1.70 3.76 33.31
CA HIS A 161 0.85 4.95 33.31
C HIS A 161 -0.64 4.61 33.23
N GLY A 162 -1.00 3.32 33.24
CA GLY A 162 -2.38 2.86 33.17
C GLY A 162 -3.07 3.21 31.84
N LEU A 163 -2.29 3.32 30.76
CA LEU A 163 -2.83 3.64 29.44
C LEU A 163 -3.09 2.36 28.64
N CYS A 164 -4.25 2.31 28.01
CA CYS A 164 -4.61 1.27 27.04
C CYS A 164 -5.21 1.93 25.82
N GLN A 165 -4.70 1.62 24.64
CA GLN A 165 -5.18 2.18 23.39
C GLN A 165 -5.49 1.08 22.39
N TRP A 166 -6.64 1.22 21.74
CA TRP A 166 -7.17 0.32 20.70
C TRP A 166 -7.14 1.09 19.39
N HIS A 167 -6.19 0.74 18.51
CA HIS A 167 -6.06 1.34 17.19
C HIS A 167 -6.95 0.57 16.22
N VAL A 168 -8.10 1.15 15.87
CA VAL A 168 -9.11 0.54 15.02
C VAL A 168 -8.69 0.65 13.55
N LEU A 169 -8.60 -0.50 12.89
CA LEU A 169 -8.10 -0.62 11.52
C LEU A 169 -9.09 -1.40 10.66
N ASP A 170 -9.21 -0.97 9.40
CA ASP A 170 -9.93 -1.70 8.35
C ASP A 170 -9.20 -1.51 7.01
N GLN A 171 -8.79 -2.61 6.34
CA GLN A 171 -8.12 -2.58 5.04
C GLN A 171 -6.90 -1.63 5.01
N TRP A 172 -6.02 -1.75 6.00
CA TRP A 172 -4.85 -0.88 6.20
C TRP A 172 -5.17 0.60 6.44
N ARG A 173 -6.41 0.95 6.69
CA ARG A 173 -6.85 2.29 7.09
C ARG A 173 -6.93 2.37 8.60
N HIS A 174 -6.37 3.41 9.18
CA HIS A 174 -6.57 3.74 10.58
C HIS A 174 -7.85 4.57 10.70
N LEU A 175 -8.88 4.00 11.32
CA LEU A 175 -10.18 4.63 11.51
C LEU A 175 -10.18 5.54 12.74
N GLY A 176 -9.35 5.23 13.74
CA GLY A 176 -9.21 6.02 14.96
C GLY A 176 -8.58 5.20 16.08
N THR A 177 -8.30 5.87 17.19
CA THR A 177 -7.79 5.26 18.43
C THR A 177 -8.76 5.54 19.57
N VAL A 178 -9.09 4.50 20.31
CA VAL A 178 -9.99 4.56 21.46
C VAL A 178 -9.38 3.87 22.68
N ASP A 179 -9.86 4.19 23.86
CA ASP A 179 -9.35 3.66 25.15
C ASP A 179 -10.05 2.36 25.54
N ARG A 180 -11.18 2.03 24.90
CA ARG A 180 -12.01 0.86 25.18
C ARG A 180 -12.62 0.31 23.91
N PRO A 181 -12.79 -1.03 23.79
CA PRO A 181 -13.30 -1.66 22.57
C PRO A 181 -14.73 -1.23 22.22
N GLU A 182 -15.56 -0.92 23.21
CA GLU A 182 -16.97 -0.52 22.99
C GLU A 182 -17.07 0.79 22.17
N LEU A 183 -16.04 1.63 22.22
CA LEU A 183 -15.97 2.89 21.48
C LEU A 183 -15.54 2.70 20.01
N ALA A 184 -15.22 1.49 19.58
CA ALA A 184 -14.85 1.21 18.20
C ALA A 184 -16.06 1.23 17.24
N ALA A 185 -17.26 0.90 17.72
CA ALA A 185 -18.45 0.77 16.89
C ALA A 185 -18.79 2.03 16.06
N PRO A 186 -18.74 3.27 16.60
CA PRO A 186 -18.96 4.47 15.81
C PRO A 186 -17.93 4.64 14.69
N LEU A 187 -16.64 4.35 14.95
CA LEU A 187 -15.57 4.44 13.96
C LEU A 187 -15.78 3.48 12.79
N LEU A 188 -16.28 2.28 13.09
CA LEU A 188 -16.61 1.27 12.10
C LEU A 188 -17.85 1.66 11.27
N ALA A 189 -18.83 2.30 11.88
CA ALA A 189 -20.06 2.75 11.20
C ALA A 189 -19.76 3.90 10.21
N GLU A 190 -18.96 4.86 10.63
CA GLU A 190 -18.63 6.02 9.81
C GLU A 190 -17.61 5.71 8.72
N ARG A 191 -16.72 4.72 8.94
CA ARG A 191 -15.61 4.32 8.04
C ARG A 191 -14.89 5.52 7.40
N GLN A 192 -14.82 6.61 8.14
CA GLN A 192 -14.13 7.82 7.68
C GLN A 192 -12.64 7.56 7.57
N GLY A 193 -12.04 8.12 6.55
CA GLY A 193 -10.61 8.01 6.29
C GLY A 193 -10.29 7.19 5.05
N GLY A 194 -9.61 7.81 4.10
CA GLY A 194 -9.04 7.14 2.93
C GLY A 194 -7.78 6.34 3.29
N PHE A 195 -7.41 5.44 2.40
CA PHE A 195 -6.11 4.77 2.50
C PHE A 195 -4.97 5.80 2.52
N ASN A 196 -4.02 5.57 3.41
CA ASN A 196 -2.88 6.46 3.59
C ASN A 196 -1.58 5.66 3.58
N LEU A 197 -0.67 6.00 2.66
CA LEU A 197 0.60 5.29 2.49
C LEU A 197 1.48 5.36 3.74
N ASP A 198 1.51 6.50 4.41
CA ASP A 198 2.35 6.66 5.61
C ASP A 198 1.82 5.77 6.74
N THR A 199 0.49 5.77 6.94
CA THR A 199 -0.18 4.85 7.88
C THR A 199 0.08 3.39 7.52
N TYR A 200 -0.03 3.01 6.24
CA TYR A 200 0.29 1.67 5.77
C TYR A 200 1.72 1.26 6.11
N HIS A 201 2.71 2.12 5.85
CA HIS A 201 4.11 1.83 6.19
C HIS A 201 4.35 1.79 7.70
N ILE A 202 3.71 2.66 8.48
CA ILE A 202 3.77 2.63 9.94
C ILE A 202 3.26 1.27 10.44
N LEU A 203 2.07 0.86 10.00
CA LEU A 203 1.44 -0.40 10.41
C LEU A 203 2.29 -1.61 10.02
N LEU A 204 2.73 -1.70 8.76
CA LEU A 204 3.58 -2.79 8.30
C LEU A 204 4.92 -2.86 9.06
N GLY A 205 5.56 -1.71 9.24
CA GLY A 205 6.82 -1.64 9.97
C GLY A 205 6.65 -2.06 11.42
N HIS A 206 5.57 -1.64 12.06
CA HIS A 206 5.27 -1.98 13.45
C HIS A 206 4.96 -3.47 13.62
N LEU A 207 4.06 -4.04 12.81
CA LEU A 207 3.69 -5.45 12.87
C LEU A 207 4.89 -6.39 12.60
N ARG A 208 5.81 -6.00 11.72
CA ARG A 208 7.05 -6.78 11.48
C ARG A 208 8.00 -6.77 12.67
N ARG A 209 8.08 -5.66 13.40
CA ARG A 209 8.92 -5.53 14.59
C ARG A 209 8.29 -6.16 15.84
N HIS A 210 6.97 -6.23 15.88
CA HIS A 210 6.19 -6.72 17.01
C HIS A 210 5.23 -7.85 16.59
N PRO A 211 5.75 -9.05 16.25
CA PRO A 211 4.92 -10.16 15.76
C PRO A 211 3.96 -10.73 16.80
N THR A 212 4.19 -10.43 18.09
CA THR A 212 3.35 -10.86 19.22
C THR A 212 2.35 -9.80 19.66
N MET A 213 2.16 -8.75 18.87
CA MET A 213 1.19 -7.70 19.19
C MET A 213 -0.21 -8.26 19.34
N GLU A 214 -0.94 -7.77 20.34
CA GLU A 214 -2.33 -8.16 20.57
C GLU A 214 -3.21 -7.60 19.44
N ILE A 215 -3.89 -8.49 18.72
CA ILE A 215 -4.78 -8.18 17.60
C ILE A 215 -6.15 -8.74 17.91
N VAL A 216 -7.14 -7.87 17.99
CA VAL A 216 -8.52 -8.23 18.36
C VAL A 216 -9.44 -7.98 17.15
N PRO A 217 -10.15 -9.01 16.65
CA PRO A 217 -11.22 -8.84 15.65
C PRO A 217 -12.35 -7.96 16.22
N LEU A 218 -12.94 -7.14 15.35
CA LEU A 218 -14.03 -6.21 15.70
C LEU A 218 -15.31 -6.50 14.92
#